data_190aa77067aa34b58e6a98f3fda4451c
#
_entry.id   190aa77067aa34b58e6a98f3fda4451c
#
_cell.length_a   1.000
_cell.length_b   1.000
_cell.length_c   1.000
_cell.angle_alpha   90.00
_cell.angle_beta   90.00
_cell.angle_gamma   90.00
#
_symmetry.space_group_name_H-M   'P 1'
#
loop_
_entity.id
_entity.type
_entity.pdbx_description
1 polymer ?
#
loop_
_entity_poly.entity_id
_entity_poly.type
_entity_poly.pdbx_seq_one_letter_code
_entity_poly.pdbx_strand_id
1 'polypeptide(L)'
;RDTDRSRGLGDVYKRQEYADRPSEYAQEGTDCHELCAYKVEEALGRRVKDPTENLTYYSQEMEDCADGYCVFVMEEVAKAREHCTDPLVLVEQRLDYSRYVGIEGSFGTGDCVIVSDGLLHIIDYKHGLGVLVSAEKNSQLSCYALGALDLFDGIYDIAQVSLTIYQPRRENVSTYTMSREELLAWAETVLAPAAKLA
;
A
#
# COMPACT_ATOMS: atom_id res chain seq x y z
N ARG A 1 3.74 2.80 -58.12
CA ARG A 1 2.74 2.75 -57.03
C ARG A 1 3.17 1.68 -56.02
N ASP A 2 4.16 2.03 -55.23
CA ASP A 2 4.57 1.21 -54.06
C ASP A 2 5.30 2.15 -53.08
N THR A 3 4.53 2.88 -52.32
CA THR A 3 5.06 3.70 -51.23
C THR A 3 3.95 3.90 -50.19
N ASP A 4 3.67 2.88 -49.41
CA ASP A 4 2.91 3.12 -48.14
C ASP A 4 2.87 1.93 -47.19
N ARG A 5 3.96 1.19 -47.04
CA ARG A 5 4.04 0.09 -46.02
C ARG A 5 5.13 0.25 -44.96
N SER A 6 5.97 1.29 -45.04
CA SER A 6 7.10 1.48 -44.11
C SER A 6 6.81 2.43 -42.95
N ARG A 7 5.66 3.13 -42.95
CA ARG A 7 5.31 4.06 -41.86
C ARG A 7 4.63 3.43 -40.65
N GLY A 8 4.04 2.23 -40.80
CA GLY A 8 3.29 1.58 -39.73
C GLY A 8 4.17 0.87 -38.67
N LEU A 9 5.34 0.37 -39.05
CA LEU A 9 6.21 -0.38 -38.15
C LEU A 9 7.03 0.51 -37.20
N GLY A 10 7.43 1.69 -37.64
CA GLY A 10 8.17 2.66 -36.82
C GLY A 10 7.34 3.23 -35.67
N ASP A 11 6.04 3.44 -35.88
CA ASP A 11 5.14 3.97 -34.85
C ASP A 11 4.74 2.91 -33.82
N VAL A 12 4.67 1.65 -34.21
CA VAL A 12 4.42 0.53 -33.29
C VAL A 12 5.63 0.29 -32.37
N TYR A 13 6.85 0.35 -32.91
CA TYR A 13 8.09 0.23 -32.11
C TYR A 13 8.26 1.43 -31.17
N LYS A 14 7.97 2.66 -31.60
CA LYS A 14 8.00 3.82 -30.69
C LYS A 14 6.95 3.75 -29.59
N ARG A 15 5.76 3.18 -29.84
CA ARG A 15 4.75 2.97 -28.79
C ARG A 15 5.15 1.88 -27.80
N GLN A 16 5.87 0.84 -28.20
CA GLN A 16 6.40 -0.17 -27.30
C GLN A 16 7.55 0.34 -26.41
N GLU A 17 8.44 1.19 -26.95
CA GLU A 17 9.49 1.81 -26.14
C GLU A 17 8.95 2.81 -25.09
N TYR A 18 7.78 3.41 -25.32
CA TYR A 18 7.11 4.30 -24.35
C TYR A 18 6.25 3.54 -23.31
N ALA A 19 5.89 2.28 -23.59
CA ALA A 19 5.08 1.47 -22.66
C ALA A 19 5.90 0.82 -21.54
N ASP A 20 7.21 0.68 -21.68
CA ASP A 20 8.09 -0.04 -20.74
C ASP A 20 8.88 0.85 -19.77
N ARG A 21 8.73 2.19 -19.85
CA ARG A 21 9.31 3.08 -18.84
C ARG A 21 8.22 3.56 -17.90
N PRO A 22 8.31 3.27 -16.59
CA PRO A 22 7.43 3.89 -15.62
C PRO A 22 7.52 5.42 -15.80
N SER A 23 6.39 6.11 -15.68
CA SER A 23 6.42 7.57 -15.72
C SER A 23 7.34 8.08 -14.61
N GLU A 24 7.98 9.25 -14.80
CA GLU A 24 8.86 9.86 -13.78
C GLU A 24 8.15 9.93 -12.42
N TYR A 25 6.84 10.24 -12.41
CA TYR A 25 6.01 10.26 -11.20
C TYR A 25 5.83 8.88 -10.55
N ALA A 26 5.73 7.81 -11.36
CA ALA A 26 5.63 6.46 -10.84
C ALA A 26 6.95 6.01 -10.23
N GLN A 27 8.08 6.36 -10.85
CA GLN A 27 9.41 6.05 -10.31
C GLN A 27 9.69 6.86 -9.04
N GLU A 28 9.36 8.16 -9.01
CA GLU A 28 9.45 9.00 -7.81
C GLU A 28 8.64 8.39 -6.65
N GLY A 29 7.42 7.91 -6.94
CA GLY A 29 6.59 7.21 -5.97
C GLY A 29 7.26 5.94 -5.44
N THR A 30 7.82 5.11 -6.32
CA THR A 30 8.54 3.89 -5.94
C THR A 30 9.74 4.19 -5.05
N ASP A 31 10.57 5.17 -5.43
CA ASP A 31 11.74 5.60 -4.66
C ASP A 31 11.32 6.06 -3.24
N CYS A 32 10.22 6.80 -3.14
CA CYS A 32 9.73 7.27 -1.85
C CYS A 32 9.18 6.13 -0.98
N HIS A 33 8.48 5.14 -1.55
CA HIS A 33 8.05 3.95 -0.80
C HIS A 33 9.25 3.17 -0.25
N GLU A 34 10.32 3.01 -1.05
CA GLU A 34 11.55 2.35 -0.59
C GLU A 34 12.20 3.11 0.58
N LEU A 35 12.24 4.44 0.51
CA LEU A 35 12.77 5.27 1.59
C LEU A 35 11.89 5.20 2.85
N CYS A 36 10.56 5.26 2.70
CA CYS A 36 9.60 5.10 3.80
C CYS A 36 9.77 3.76 4.50
N ALA A 37 9.85 2.68 3.73
CA ALA A 37 10.07 1.33 4.26
C ALA A 37 11.38 1.24 5.05
N TYR A 38 12.47 1.74 4.49
CA TYR A 38 13.77 1.80 5.16
C TYR A 38 13.69 2.50 6.51
N LYS A 39 13.10 3.70 6.57
CA LYS A 39 13.02 4.49 7.82
C LYS A 39 12.17 3.80 8.88
N VAL A 40 11.06 3.21 8.51
CA VAL A 40 10.21 2.46 9.46
C VAL A 40 10.94 1.22 9.99
N GLU A 41 11.60 0.46 9.10
CA GLU A 41 12.38 -0.72 9.50
C GLU A 41 13.53 -0.36 10.43
N GLU A 42 14.26 0.73 10.15
CA GLU A 42 15.33 1.25 11.02
C GLU A 42 14.78 1.68 12.38
N ALA A 43 13.67 2.42 12.42
CA ALA A 43 13.02 2.86 13.66
C ALA A 43 12.50 1.68 14.51
N LEU A 44 12.15 0.55 13.88
CA LEU A 44 11.81 -0.70 14.54
C LEU A 44 13.05 -1.48 15.05
N GLY A 45 14.26 -0.95 14.83
CA GLY A 45 15.53 -1.58 15.26
C GLY A 45 15.98 -2.72 14.35
N ARG A 46 15.44 -2.83 13.15
CA ARG A 46 15.81 -3.87 12.17
C ARG A 46 17.02 -3.43 11.35
N ARG A 47 17.84 -4.41 10.98
CA ARG A 47 19.02 -4.16 10.12
C ARG A 47 18.60 -4.16 8.67
N VAL A 48 18.56 -2.99 8.05
CA VAL A 48 18.24 -2.79 6.64
C VAL A 48 19.34 -1.96 5.96
N LYS A 49 19.44 -2.10 4.65
CA LYS A 49 20.41 -1.31 3.88
C LYS A 49 19.78 0.02 3.51
N ASP A 50 20.51 1.12 3.71
CA ASP A 50 20.12 2.45 3.27
C ASP A 50 19.97 2.48 1.73
N PRO A 51 18.78 2.82 1.19
CA PRO A 51 18.54 2.83 -0.24
C PRO A 51 18.97 4.13 -0.94
N THR A 52 19.30 5.19 -0.22
CA THR A 52 19.45 6.55 -0.76
C THR A 52 20.41 6.66 -1.94
N GLU A 53 21.51 5.88 -1.96
CA GLU A 53 22.44 5.85 -3.07
C GLU A 53 21.86 5.28 -4.38
N ASN A 54 20.75 4.53 -4.30
CA ASN A 54 20.14 3.85 -5.44
C ASN A 54 18.84 4.53 -5.90
N LEU A 55 18.31 5.51 -5.14
CA LEU A 55 17.08 6.21 -5.50
C LEU A 55 17.34 7.20 -6.64
N THR A 56 16.51 7.14 -7.67
CA THR A 56 16.65 7.99 -8.87
C THR A 56 16.22 9.44 -8.59
N TYR A 57 15.16 9.61 -7.77
CA TYR A 57 14.53 10.91 -7.49
C TYR A 57 14.71 11.37 -6.04
N TYR A 58 15.76 10.89 -5.36
CA TYR A 58 16.03 11.32 -4.00
C TYR A 58 16.13 12.84 -3.88
N SER A 59 15.43 13.40 -2.90
CA SER A 59 15.40 14.84 -2.62
C SER A 59 15.13 15.09 -1.14
N GLN A 60 15.42 16.31 -0.67
CA GLN A 60 15.11 16.70 0.71
C GLN A 60 13.59 16.65 0.99
N GLU A 61 12.76 17.01 0.02
CA GLU A 61 11.30 16.89 0.16
C GLU A 61 10.87 15.42 0.37
N MET A 62 11.48 14.49 -0.38
CA MET A 62 11.22 13.06 -0.22
C MET A 62 11.65 12.57 1.16
N GLU A 63 12.82 13.03 1.64
CA GLU A 63 13.33 12.74 2.97
C GLU A 63 12.36 13.22 4.06
N ASP A 64 11.92 14.48 3.98
CA ASP A 64 10.99 15.09 4.95
C ASP A 64 9.62 14.35 4.95
N CYS A 65 9.13 13.94 3.78
CA CYS A 65 7.91 13.14 3.63
C CYS A 65 8.06 11.74 4.28
N ALA A 66 9.18 11.09 4.07
CA ALA A 66 9.45 9.76 4.61
C ALA A 66 9.67 9.81 6.13
N ASP A 67 10.33 10.86 6.64
CA ASP A 67 10.46 11.10 8.08
C ASP A 67 9.09 11.30 8.74
N GLY A 68 8.23 12.12 8.14
CA GLY A 68 6.86 12.34 8.63
C GLY A 68 6.05 11.05 8.65
N TYR A 69 6.16 10.23 7.61
CA TYR A 69 5.51 8.92 7.57
C TYR A 69 6.02 7.98 8.67
N CYS A 70 7.34 7.92 8.85
CA CYS A 70 7.96 7.09 9.89
C CYS A 70 7.48 7.51 11.29
N VAL A 71 7.44 8.81 11.59
CA VAL A 71 6.92 9.33 12.86
C VAL A 71 5.47 8.90 13.06
N PHE A 72 4.61 9.06 12.04
CA PHE A 72 3.21 8.66 12.08
C PHE A 72 3.07 7.16 12.37
N VAL A 73 3.79 6.30 11.64
CA VAL A 73 3.74 4.84 11.86
C VAL A 73 4.19 4.47 13.26
N MET A 74 5.25 5.08 13.78
CA MET A 74 5.75 4.79 15.12
C MET A 74 4.80 5.26 16.23
N GLU A 75 4.03 6.33 16.00
CA GLU A 75 2.94 6.74 16.90
C GLU A 75 1.80 5.69 16.91
N GLU A 76 1.41 5.16 15.76
CA GLU A 76 0.40 4.09 15.67
C GLU A 76 0.89 2.79 16.33
N VAL A 77 2.18 2.45 16.18
CA VAL A 77 2.79 1.32 16.89
C VAL A 77 2.79 1.55 18.41
N ALA A 78 3.06 2.76 18.86
CA ALA A 78 3.00 3.10 20.29
C ALA A 78 1.58 2.93 20.85
N LYS A 79 0.54 3.39 20.12
CA LYS A 79 -0.87 3.17 20.48
C LYS A 79 -1.22 1.69 20.55
N ALA A 80 -0.76 0.89 19.60
CA ALA A 80 -0.98 -0.57 19.62
C ALA A 80 -0.35 -1.23 20.86
N ARG A 81 0.82 -0.75 21.29
CA ARG A 81 1.51 -1.24 22.50
C ARG A 81 0.80 -0.90 23.82
N GLU A 82 -0.09 0.07 23.83
CA GLU A 82 -0.90 0.38 25.01
C GLU A 82 -1.90 -0.74 25.34
N HIS A 83 -2.31 -1.52 24.32
CA HIS A 83 -3.34 -2.55 24.44
C HIS A 83 -2.83 -3.97 24.17
N CYS A 84 -1.69 -4.10 23.48
CA CYS A 84 -1.08 -5.37 23.13
C CYS A 84 0.42 -5.33 23.46
N THR A 85 0.88 -6.32 24.23
CA THR A 85 2.28 -6.35 24.70
C THR A 85 3.28 -6.48 23.55
N ASP A 86 2.92 -7.18 22.49
CA ASP A 86 3.80 -7.45 21.34
C ASP A 86 3.01 -7.35 20.03
N PRO A 87 2.65 -6.14 19.61
CA PRO A 87 2.01 -5.94 18.30
C PRO A 87 2.99 -6.29 17.18
N LEU A 88 2.51 -7.03 16.19
CA LEU A 88 3.27 -7.35 15.01
C LEU A 88 3.25 -6.15 14.04
N VAL A 89 4.42 -5.69 13.60
CA VAL A 89 4.56 -4.63 12.60
C VAL A 89 5.26 -5.19 11.37
N LEU A 90 4.60 -5.12 10.23
CA LEU A 90 5.09 -5.60 8.95
C LEU A 90 5.19 -4.43 7.97
N VAL A 91 6.29 -4.37 7.24
CA VAL A 91 6.57 -3.35 6.22
C VAL A 91 6.67 -4.04 4.87
N GLU A 92 6.10 -3.44 3.81
CA GLU A 92 6.06 -3.99 2.45
C GLU A 92 5.55 -5.45 2.43
N GLN A 93 4.47 -5.69 3.17
CA GLN A 93 3.91 -7.03 3.33
C GLN A 93 3.05 -7.43 2.13
N ARG A 94 3.39 -8.54 1.51
CA ARG A 94 2.51 -9.17 0.50
C ARG A 94 1.26 -9.73 1.18
N LEU A 95 0.09 -9.35 0.67
CA LEU A 95 -1.23 -9.67 1.18
C LEU A 95 -2.04 -10.33 0.07
N ASP A 96 -2.29 -11.63 0.19
CA ASP A 96 -3.07 -12.41 -0.77
C ASP A 96 -4.54 -12.40 -0.36
N TYR A 97 -5.41 -11.91 -1.23
CA TYR A 97 -6.86 -11.87 -1.04
C TYR A 97 -7.62 -12.67 -2.12
N SER A 98 -6.91 -13.57 -2.80
CA SER A 98 -7.46 -14.44 -3.87
C SER A 98 -8.74 -15.16 -3.45
N ARG A 99 -8.79 -15.65 -2.23
CA ARG A 99 -9.93 -16.36 -1.64
C ARG A 99 -11.21 -15.53 -1.66
N TYR A 100 -11.13 -14.22 -1.47
CA TYR A 100 -12.28 -13.33 -1.41
C TYR A 100 -12.79 -12.90 -2.78
N VAL A 101 -11.89 -12.77 -3.75
CA VAL A 101 -12.25 -12.42 -5.13
C VAL A 101 -12.55 -13.63 -6.00
N GLY A 102 -12.11 -14.83 -5.59
CA GLY A 102 -12.25 -16.06 -6.38
C GLY A 102 -11.33 -16.12 -7.61
N ILE A 103 -10.28 -15.32 -7.64
CA ILE A 103 -9.28 -15.22 -8.72
C ILE A 103 -7.92 -15.52 -8.11
N GLU A 104 -7.30 -16.63 -8.54
CA GLU A 104 -5.98 -17.03 -8.08
C GLU A 104 -4.91 -15.97 -8.41
N GLY A 105 -3.98 -15.75 -7.50
CA GLY A 105 -2.90 -14.77 -7.67
C GLY A 105 -3.32 -13.31 -7.45
N SER A 106 -4.50 -13.06 -6.87
CA SER A 106 -4.93 -11.71 -6.48
C SER A 106 -4.25 -11.32 -5.17
N PHE A 107 -3.28 -10.42 -5.26
CA PHE A 107 -2.54 -9.92 -4.10
C PHE A 107 -2.18 -8.44 -4.26
N GLY A 108 -1.74 -7.83 -3.20
CA GLY A 108 -1.08 -6.53 -3.20
C GLY A 108 -0.02 -6.47 -2.10
N THR A 109 0.69 -5.36 -2.05
CA THR A 109 1.69 -5.09 -1.00
C THR A 109 1.16 -3.96 -0.13
N GLY A 110 1.04 -4.23 1.17
CA GLY A 110 0.69 -3.20 2.15
C GLY A 110 1.96 -2.53 2.66
N ASP A 111 2.04 -1.21 2.59
CA ASP A 111 3.23 -0.45 2.98
C ASP A 111 3.55 -0.64 4.46
N CYS A 112 2.55 -0.56 5.33
CA CYS A 112 2.67 -0.94 6.73
C CYS A 112 1.41 -1.63 7.25
N VAL A 113 1.59 -2.73 7.96
CA VAL A 113 0.53 -3.51 8.61
C VAL A 113 0.86 -3.67 10.08
N ILE A 114 -0.01 -3.19 10.96
CA ILE A 114 0.11 -3.35 12.40
C ILE A 114 -0.99 -4.29 12.87
N VAL A 115 -0.60 -5.40 13.48
CA VAL A 115 -1.54 -6.40 14.01
C VAL A 115 -1.40 -6.47 15.52
N SER A 116 -2.50 -6.28 16.20
CA SER A 116 -2.60 -6.38 17.65
C SER A 116 -3.91 -7.05 18.06
N ASP A 117 -4.02 -7.50 19.31
CA ASP A 117 -5.30 -7.95 19.81
C ASP A 117 -6.33 -6.83 19.76
N GLY A 118 -7.46 -7.12 19.16
CA GLY A 118 -8.56 -6.19 18.93
C GLY A 118 -8.47 -5.38 17.65
N LEU A 119 -7.30 -5.13 17.07
CA LEU A 119 -7.14 -4.21 15.93
C LEU A 119 -6.14 -4.68 14.89
N LEU A 120 -6.57 -4.71 13.63
CA LEU A 120 -5.73 -4.74 12.44
C LEU A 120 -5.68 -3.34 11.81
N HIS A 121 -4.49 -2.77 11.63
CA HIS A 121 -4.32 -1.46 11.00
C HIS A 121 -3.49 -1.56 9.72
N ILE A 122 -4.07 -1.16 8.60
CA ILE A 122 -3.42 -1.04 7.29
C ILE A 122 -3.12 0.42 7.02
N ILE A 123 -1.87 0.76 6.78
CA ILE A 123 -1.42 2.12 6.48
C ILE A 123 -0.76 2.10 5.11
N ASP A 124 -1.25 2.96 4.22
CA ASP A 124 -0.79 3.08 2.84
C ASP A 124 -0.29 4.50 2.59
N TYR A 125 0.92 4.61 2.08
CA TYR A 125 1.58 5.86 1.75
C TYR A 125 1.24 6.30 0.33
N LYS A 126 0.95 7.56 0.12
CA LYS A 126 0.71 8.14 -1.21
C LYS A 126 1.58 9.38 -1.42
N HIS A 127 2.56 9.28 -2.33
CA HIS A 127 3.49 10.38 -2.63
C HIS A 127 2.91 11.43 -3.56
N GLY A 128 1.95 11.06 -4.41
CA GLY A 128 1.43 11.91 -5.48
C GLY A 128 0.70 13.18 -5.01
N LEU A 129 0.90 14.27 -5.76
CA LEU A 129 0.17 15.54 -5.62
C LEU A 129 -1.22 15.52 -6.29
N GLY A 130 -1.56 14.44 -7.01
CA GLY A 130 -2.76 14.34 -7.83
C GLY A 130 -4.06 14.35 -7.03
N VAL A 131 -4.83 13.27 -7.12
CA VAL A 131 -6.14 13.16 -6.46
C VAL A 131 -5.95 12.97 -4.95
N LEU A 132 -6.80 13.67 -4.16
CA LEU A 132 -6.90 13.43 -2.73
C LEU A 132 -7.54 12.04 -2.51
N VAL A 133 -6.84 11.17 -1.78
CA VAL A 133 -7.29 9.80 -1.54
C VAL A 133 -7.93 9.68 -0.15
N SER A 134 -9.12 9.08 -0.09
CA SER A 134 -9.80 8.77 1.16
C SER A 134 -9.58 7.32 1.56
N ALA A 135 -9.47 7.06 2.86
CA ALA A 135 -9.50 5.70 3.41
C ALA A 135 -10.94 5.14 3.47
N GLU A 136 -11.95 6.01 3.59
CA GLU A 136 -13.35 5.59 3.61
C GLU A 136 -13.73 4.95 2.26
N LYS A 137 -14.27 3.73 2.32
CA LYS A 137 -14.67 2.94 1.14
C LYS A 137 -13.53 2.68 0.14
N ASN A 138 -12.29 2.70 0.60
CA ASN A 138 -11.12 2.40 -0.21
C ASN A 138 -11.02 0.90 -0.45
N SER A 139 -11.29 0.46 -1.67
CA SER A 139 -11.30 -0.96 -2.04
C SER A 139 -9.89 -1.59 -1.99
N GLN A 140 -8.84 -0.83 -2.32
CA GLN A 140 -7.46 -1.31 -2.25
C GLN A 140 -7.09 -1.67 -0.80
N LEU A 141 -7.29 -0.75 0.14
CA LEU A 141 -7.01 -0.98 1.56
C LEU A 141 -7.87 -2.09 2.14
N SER A 142 -9.17 -2.17 1.73
CA SER A 142 -10.07 -3.23 2.16
C SER A 142 -9.59 -4.60 1.68
N CYS A 143 -9.10 -4.73 0.44
CA CYS A 143 -8.49 -5.96 -0.06
C CYS A 143 -7.22 -6.33 0.73
N TYR A 144 -6.38 -5.36 1.05
CA TYR A 144 -5.18 -5.60 1.88
C TYR A 144 -5.56 -6.09 3.27
N ALA A 145 -6.57 -5.48 3.89
CA ALA A 145 -7.08 -5.91 5.18
C ALA A 145 -7.64 -7.35 5.15
N LEU A 146 -8.34 -7.75 4.08
CA LEU A 146 -8.79 -9.12 3.90
C LEU A 146 -7.63 -10.11 3.82
N GLY A 147 -6.59 -9.79 3.05
CA GLY A 147 -5.39 -10.61 2.96
C GLY A 147 -4.63 -10.71 4.30
N ALA A 148 -4.60 -9.62 5.08
CA ALA A 148 -4.01 -9.63 6.41
C ALA A 148 -4.85 -10.45 7.40
N LEU A 149 -6.18 -10.39 7.34
CA LEU A 149 -7.05 -11.27 8.14
C LEU A 149 -6.76 -12.74 7.88
N ASP A 150 -6.59 -13.16 6.63
CA ASP A 150 -6.27 -14.55 6.30
C ASP A 150 -4.94 -15.03 6.94
N LEU A 151 -3.98 -14.11 7.09
CA LEU A 151 -2.68 -14.44 7.68
C LEU A 151 -2.72 -14.50 9.22
N PHE A 152 -3.51 -13.62 9.86
CA PHE A 152 -3.33 -13.33 11.28
C PHE A 152 -4.54 -13.61 12.18
N ASP A 153 -5.74 -13.81 11.62
CA ASP A 153 -6.98 -14.04 12.39
C ASP A 153 -6.93 -15.30 13.31
N GLY A 154 -6.09 -16.25 13.00
CA GLY A 154 -5.87 -17.42 13.87
C GLY A 154 -4.82 -17.22 14.97
N ILE A 155 -4.15 -16.07 15.00
CA ILE A 155 -3.04 -15.74 15.92
C ILE A 155 -3.44 -14.60 16.86
N TYR A 156 -4.12 -13.59 16.32
CA TYR A 156 -4.61 -12.40 17.03
C TYR A 156 -6.14 -12.39 17.03
N ASP A 157 -6.74 -11.92 18.12
CA ASP A 157 -8.19 -11.71 18.21
C ASP A 157 -8.54 -10.34 17.58
N ILE A 158 -8.78 -10.34 16.27
CA ILE A 158 -9.03 -9.12 15.49
C ILE A 158 -10.53 -8.85 15.46
N ALA A 159 -10.98 -7.80 16.15
CA ALA A 159 -12.37 -7.35 16.18
C ALA A 159 -12.62 -6.13 15.25
N GLN A 160 -11.62 -5.27 15.10
CA GLN A 160 -11.71 -4.05 14.30
C GLN A 160 -10.60 -3.96 13.26
N VAL A 161 -10.89 -3.24 12.18
CA VAL A 161 -9.96 -2.97 11.08
C VAL A 161 -9.91 -1.47 10.87
N SER A 162 -8.72 -0.90 10.96
CA SER A 162 -8.44 0.50 10.65
C SER A 162 -7.67 0.61 9.33
N LEU A 163 -8.10 1.49 8.47
CA LEU A 163 -7.50 1.77 7.17
C LEU A 163 -7.01 3.21 7.17
N THR A 164 -5.75 3.47 6.82
CA THR A 164 -5.22 4.83 6.77
C THR A 164 -4.50 5.09 5.45
N ILE A 165 -4.83 6.21 4.83
CA ILE A 165 -4.05 6.84 3.76
C ILE A 165 -3.21 7.95 4.39
N TYR A 166 -1.90 7.89 4.19
CA TYR A 166 -0.96 8.94 4.54
C TYR A 166 -0.42 9.60 3.27
N GLN A 167 -0.83 10.84 3.00
CA GLN A 167 -0.51 11.57 1.78
C GLN A 167 0.08 12.96 2.13
N PRO A 168 1.39 13.03 2.49
CA PRO A 168 1.97 14.23 3.10
C PRO A 168 1.98 15.44 2.17
N ARG A 169 2.27 15.26 0.88
CA ARG A 169 2.28 16.37 -0.11
C ARG A 169 0.91 17.02 -0.33
N ARG A 170 -0.15 16.42 0.24
CA ARG A 170 -1.53 16.92 0.24
C ARG A 170 -2.03 17.27 1.64
N GLU A 171 -1.14 17.23 2.65
CA GLU A 171 -1.50 17.44 4.06
C GLU A 171 -2.70 16.57 4.47
N ASN A 172 -2.75 15.33 3.94
CA ASN A 172 -3.88 14.43 4.10
C ASN A 172 -3.50 13.18 4.89
N VAL A 173 -4.13 13.02 6.04
CA VAL A 173 -4.16 11.75 6.77
C VAL A 173 -5.62 11.37 6.92
N SER A 174 -6.04 10.35 6.17
CA SER A 174 -7.42 9.88 6.16
C SER A 174 -7.49 8.51 6.80
N THR A 175 -8.25 8.37 7.89
CA THR A 175 -8.44 7.09 8.58
C THR A 175 -9.91 6.71 8.60
N TYR A 176 -10.19 5.43 8.35
CA TYR A 176 -11.51 4.84 8.41
C TYR A 176 -11.45 3.52 9.18
N THR A 177 -12.31 3.36 10.17
CA THR A 177 -12.37 2.15 10.99
C THR A 177 -13.72 1.48 10.83
N MET A 178 -13.70 0.16 10.69
CA MET A 178 -14.88 -0.68 10.58
C MET A 178 -14.71 -1.94 11.46
N SER A 179 -15.79 -2.65 11.73
CA SER A 179 -15.69 -3.97 12.34
C SER A 179 -15.16 -5.00 11.33
N ARG A 180 -14.61 -6.08 11.85
CA ARG A 180 -14.22 -7.26 11.05
C ARG A 180 -15.42 -7.79 10.25
N GLU A 181 -16.60 -7.86 10.87
CA GLU A 181 -17.83 -8.35 10.27
C GLU A 181 -18.26 -7.44 9.10
N GLU A 182 -18.14 -6.12 9.22
CA GLU A 182 -18.44 -5.18 8.13
C GLU A 182 -17.50 -5.38 6.94
N LEU A 183 -16.20 -5.60 7.18
CA LEU A 183 -15.23 -5.89 6.12
C LEU A 183 -15.56 -7.21 5.40
N LEU A 184 -15.88 -8.28 6.14
CA LEU A 184 -16.24 -9.57 5.56
C LEU A 184 -17.56 -9.49 4.80
N ALA A 185 -18.55 -8.77 5.31
CA ALA A 185 -19.82 -8.53 4.61
C ALA A 185 -19.61 -7.75 3.30
N TRP A 186 -18.71 -6.74 3.30
CA TRP A 186 -18.33 -6.03 2.08
C TRP A 186 -17.66 -6.97 1.07
N ALA A 187 -16.79 -7.87 1.52
CA ALA A 187 -16.15 -8.84 0.63
C ALA A 187 -17.18 -9.76 -0.07
N GLU A 188 -18.18 -10.22 0.66
CA GLU A 188 -19.22 -11.11 0.14
C GLU A 188 -20.22 -10.39 -0.77
N THR A 189 -20.65 -9.18 -0.38
CA THR A 189 -21.78 -8.48 -1.04
C THR A 189 -21.33 -7.53 -2.15
N VAL A 190 -20.09 -7.04 -2.13
CA VAL A 190 -19.56 -6.07 -3.09
C VAL A 190 -18.37 -6.62 -3.87
N LEU A 191 -17.31 -7.06 -3.18
CA LEU A 191 -16.05 -7.43 -3.83
C LEU A 191 -16.20 -8.70 -4.69
N ALA A 192 -16.71 -9.78 -4.13
CA ALA A 192 -16.84 -11.04 -4.84
C ALA A 192 -17.82 -10.97 -6.05
N PRO A 193 -18.96 -10.29 -5.99
CA PRO A 193 -19.78 -10.04 -7.17
C PRO A 193 -19.10 -9.18 -8.22
N ALA A 194 -18.39 -8.12 -7.85
CA ALA A 194 -17.67 -7.26 -8.79
C ALA A 194 -16.56 -8.01 -9.52
N ALA A 195 -15.79 -8.84 -8.81
CA ALA A 195 -14.75 -9.66 -9.41
C ALA A 195 -15.24 -10.67 -10.45
N LYS A 196 -16.49 -11.14 -10.33
CA LYS A 196 -17.10 -12.06 -11.31
C LYS A 196 -17.55 -11.36 -12.59
N LEU A 197 -17.64 -10.03 -12.59
CA LEU A 197 -18.07 -9.22 -13.74
C LEU A 197 -16.89 -8.62 -14.52
N ALA A 198 -15.67 -8.69 -13.98
CA ALA A 198 -14.44 -8.17 -14.58
C ALA A 198 -13.76 -9.19 -15.48
#